data_bbb7551c894cd3d0a5d07de1fe5db195
#
_entry.id   bbb7551c894cd3d0a5d07de1fe5db195
#
_cell.length_a   1.000
_cell.length_b   1.000
_cell.length_c   1.000
_cell.angle_alpha   90.00
_cell.angle_beta   90.00
_cell.angle_gamma   90.00
#
_symmetry.space_group_name_H-M   'P 1'
#
loop_
_entity.id
_entity.type
_entity.pdbx_description
1 polymer ?
#
loop_
_entity_poly.entity_id
_entity_poly.type
_entity_poly.pdbx_seq_one_letter_code
_entity_poly.pdbx_strand_id
1 'polypeptide(L)'
;MKIKNRLWKDGKKCCLTFSYDDGRKQDYRLVEIFNKYGMKGTFNLNSGFMRDNGDHVMIKDVASLYEGHEVAVHSHTHPTLPELPSTIILEEIIKDKQLLEEWWGHTVRGMAYPNGPYDARVASLCHDCGMNYARTTVATNNFRVPEDFMVWNPTCHHNGDINKLWEDLVNIPDFRLNMPLLYIWGHSYEFDNKGNWDVIENFCEKAANHPDVWYATNIEVFDYVRAQRMVDYAIDKNMAYNPSAFSVWIAVDGKNVELKPGENKF
;
A
#
# COMPACT_ATOMS: atom_id res chain seq x y z
N MET A 1 27.61 -14.01 -15.22
CA MET A 1 26.56 -13.85 -14.18
C MET A 1 25.58 -12.80 -14.65
N LYS A 2 24.27 -13.09 -14.62
CA LYS A 2 23.24 -12.13 -15.06
C LYS A 2 22.27 -11.90 -13.92
N ILE A 3 22.24 -10.66 -13.40
CA ILE A 3 21.13 -10.17 -12.60
C ILE A 3 19.95 -10.04 -13.54
N LYS A 4 18.92 -10.86 -13.36
CA LYS A 4 17.78 -10.89 -14.28
C LYS A 4 16.63 -10.00 -13.80
N ASN A 5 16.27 -10.11 -12.51
CA ASN A 5 15.07 -9.46 -11.97
C ASN A 5 15.30 -9.01 -10.53
N ARG A 6 14.65 -7.92 -10.14
CA ARG A 6 14.37 -7.59 -8.75
C ARG A 6 13.19 -8.44 -8.30
N LEU A 7 13.25 -8.92 -7.06
CA LEU A 7 12.20 -9.73 -6.45
C LEU A 7 11.63 -9.00 -5.24
N TRP A 8 10.44 -9.39 -4.83
CA TRP A 8 9.84 -8.93 -3.59
C TRP A 8 10.49 -9.63 -2.39
N LYS A 9 10.09 -9.20 -1.19
CA LYS A 9 10.57 -9.74 0.10
C LYS A 9 10.51 -11.27 0.09
N ASP A 10 11.52 -11.91 0.67
CA ASP A 10 11.69 -13.36 0.75
C ASP A 10 11.77 -14.06 -0.63
N GLY A 11 12.19 -13.30 -1.66
CA GLY A 11 12.32 -13.82 -3.03
C GLY A 11 11.00 -14.05 -3.74
N LYS A 12 9.90 -13.49 -3.23
CA LYS A 12 8.58 -13.58 -3.85
C LYS A 12 8.56 -12.91 -5.22
N LYS A 13 7.77 -13.45 -6.14
CA LYS A 13 7.67 -12.95 -7.52
C LYS A 13 6.72 -11.77 -7.64
N CYS A 14 5.63 -11.78 -6.89
CA CYS A 14 4.53 -10.83 -6.95
C CYS A 14 4.23 -10.23 -5.56
N CYS A 15 3.50 -9.12 -5.54
CA CYS A 15 2.97 -8.52 -4.32
C CYS A 15 1.49 -8.19 -4.49
N LEU A 16 0.73 -8.33 -3.41
CA LEU A 16 -0.66 -7.90 -3.29
C LEU A 16 -0.78 -6.92 -2.13
N THR A 17 -1.40 -5.77 -2.38
CA THR A 17 -1.74 -4.76 -1.38
C THR A 17 -3.16 -4.26 -1.55
N PHE A 18 -3.77 -3.86 -0.43
CA PHE A 18 -5.10 -3.27 -0.39
C PHE A 18 -5.05 -1.89 0.25
N SER A 19 -5.95 -0.99 -0.18
CA SER A 19 -6.13 0.33 0.42
C SER A 19 -7.62 0.67 0.49
N TYR A 20 -8.13 0.93 1.69
CA TYR A 20 -9.54 1.24 1.92
C TYR A 20 -9.69 2.58 2.60
N ASP A 21 -10.70 3.35 2.17
CA ASP A 21 -10.87 4.74 2.55
C ASP A 21 -12.01 4.94 3.56
N ASP A 22 -11.98 6.11 4.21
CA ASP A 22 -13.00 6.71 5.07
C ASP A 22 -13.11 6.17 6.50
N GLY A 23 -12.50 5.04 6.85
CA GLY A 23 -12.58 4.51 8.22
C GLY A 23 -14.01 4.22 8.69
N ARG A 24 -14.84 3.67 7.80
CA ARG A 24 -16.26 3.38 8.09
C ARG A 24 -16.39 2.13 8.97
N LYS A 25 -17.49 2.02 9.72
CA LYS A 25 -17.74 0.87 10.60
C LYS A 25 -17.67 -0.51 9.90
N GLN A 26 -17.83 -0.55 8.59
CA GLN A 26 -17.68 -1.76 7.79
C GLN A 26 -16.22 -2.28 7.77
N ASP A 27 -15.25 -1.46 8.16
CA ASP A 27 -13.86 -1.90 8.31
C ASP A 27 -13.71 -3.01 9.35
N TYR A 28 -14.55 -3.08 10.39
CA TYR A 28 -14.54 -4.19 11.34
C TYR A 28 -14.68 -5.54 10.63
N ARG A 29 -15.64 -5.67 9.71
CA ARG A 29 -15.85 -6.90 8.94
C ARG A 29 -14.75 -7.12 7.91
N LEU A 30 -14.29 -6.06 7.24
CA LEU A 30 -13.23 -6.17 6.24
C LEU A 30 -11.91 -6.64 6.85
N VAL A 31 -11.55 -6.10 8.02
CA VAL A 31 -10.36 -6.52 8.78
C VAL A 31 -10.48 -7.97 9.25
N GLU A 32 -11.66 -8.40 9.70
CA GLU A 32 -11.90 -9.80 10.05
C GLU A 32 -11.64 -10.74 8.85
N ILE A 33 -12.14 -10.39 7.66
CA ILE A 33 -11.89 -11.13 6.42
C ILE A 33 -10.39 -11.13 6.09
N PHE A 34 -9.73 -9.98 6.15
CA PHE A 34 -8.29 -9.89 5.86
C PHE A 34 -7.46 -10.74 6.82
N ASN A 35 -7.73 -10.66 8.11
CA ASN A 35 -7.05 -11.46 9.12
C ASN A 35 -7.28 -12.97 8.93
N LYS A 36 -8.51 -13.39 8.60
CA LYS A 36 -8.88 -14.79 8.33
C LYS A 36 -8.02 -15.39 7.19
N TYR A 37 -7.73 -14.61 6.16
CA TYR A 37 -7.03 -15.08 4.96
C TYR A 37 -5.56 -14.59 4.88
N GLY A 38 -5.04 -13.95 5.92
CA GLY A 38 -3.66 -13.47 5.96
C GLY A 38 -3.35 -12.32 5.00
N MET A 39 -4.37 -11.53 4.64
CA MET A 39 -4.21 -10.33 3.82
C MET A 39 -3.72 -9.15 4.66
N LYS A 40 -3.02 -8.21 4.01
CA LYS A 40 -2.60 -6.94 4.60
C LYS A 40 -3.33 -5.79 3.92
N GLY A 41 -3.83 -4.85 4.71
CA GLY A 41 -4.53 -3.67 4.21
C GLY A 41 -3.96 -2.38 4.78
N THR A 42 -4.13 -1.30 4.03
CA THR A 42 -3.92 0.07 4.45
C THR A 42 -5.28 0.74 4.56
N PHE A 43 -5.55 1.37 5.70
CA PHE A 43 -6.82 2.05 5.97
C PHE A 43 -6.58 3.55 6.09
N ASN A 44 -7.13 4.29 5.13
CA ASN A 44 -6.98 5.74 5.05
C ASN A 44 -8.14 6.39 5.81
N LEU A 45 -7.86 6.96 6.96
CA LEU A 45 -8.87 7.41 7.91
C LEU A 45 -9.05 8.93 7.88
N ASN A 46 -10.28 9.40 8.17
CA ASN A 46 -10.60 10.81 8.35
C ASN A 46 -10.86 11.10 9.83
N SER A 47 -9.88 11.58 10.54
CA SER A 47 -9.99 11.79 12.00
C SER A 47 -11.13 12.73 12.40
N GLY A 48 -11.49 13.69 11.55
CA GLY A 48 -12.58 14.62 11.80
C GLY A 48 -13.99 14.01 11.86
N PHE A 49 -14.16 12.81 11.31
CA PHE A 49 -15.44 12.10 11.30
C PHE A 49 -15.51 10.97 12.32
N MET A 50 -14.38 10.56 12.88
CA MET A 50 -14.32 9.47 13.86
C MET A 50 -14.86 9.94 15.22
N ARG A 51 -15.82 9.22 15.77
CA ARG A 51 -16.46 9.48 17.05
C ARG A 51 -16.89 8.15 17.68
N ASP A 52 -17.11 8.16 19.01
CA ASP A 52 -17.49 6.95 19.74
C ASP A 52 -18.90 6.41 19.43
N ASN A 53 -19.71 7.15 18.67
CA ASN A 53 -21.08 6.77 18.32
C ASN A 53 -21.43 7.22 16.90
N GLY A 54 -20.81 6.65 15.89
CA GLY A 54 -21.00 7.07 14.50
C GLY A 54 -21.02 5.92 13.50
N ASP A 55 -21.02 6.30 12.23
CA ASP A 55 -20.87 5.37 11.10
C ASP A 55 -19.41 5.05 10.79
N HIS A 56 -18.48 5.48 11.63
CA HIS A 56 -17.04 5.25 11.51
C HIS A 56 -16.54 4.32 12.62
N VAL A 57 -15.34 3.82 12.45
CA VAL A 57 -14.62 3.06 13.48
C VAL A 57 -14.48 3.92 14.74
N MET A 58 -14.70 3.33 15.91
CA MET A 58 -14.56 4.06 17.17
C MET A 58 -13.09 4.36 17.46
N ILE A 59 -12.79 5.56 17.95
CA ILE A 59 -11.41 6.01 18.26
C ILE A 59 -10.67 5.00 19.14
N LYS A 60 -11.32 4.50 20.19
CA LYS A 60 -10.74 3.53 21.14
C LYS A 60 -10.35 2.19 20.51
N ASP A 61 -10.92 1.85 19.36
CA ASP A 61 -10.68 0.57 18.68
C ASP A 61 -9.61 0.67 17.60
N VAL A 62 -9.15 1.87 17.22
CA VAL A 62 -8.19 2.09 16.11
C VAL A 62 -6.95 1.23 16.27
N ALA A 63 -6.31 1.27 17.45
CA ALA A 63 -5.07 0.53 17.68
C ALA A 63 -5.28 -1.00 17.57
N SER A 64 -6.35 -1.52 18.17
CA SER A 64 -6.60 -2.96 18.19
C SER A 64 -7.20 -3.49 16.89
N LEU A 65 -8.07 -2.71 16.23
CA LEU A 65 -8.70 -3.12 14.97
C LEU A 65 -7.65 -3.25 13.87
N TYR A 66 -6.79 -2.24 13.73
CA TYR A 66 -5.81 -2.20 12.63
C TYR A 66 -4.45 -2.82 13.01
N GLU A 67 -4.37 -3.59 14.10
CA GLU A 67 -3.16 -4.33 14.43
C GLU A 67 -2.73 -5.26 13.29
N GLY A 68 -1.48 -5.14 12.87
CA GLY A 68 -0.95 -5.88 11.72
C GLY A 68 -1.33 -5.34 10.35
N HIS A 69 -2.11 -4.26 10.28
CA HIS A 69 -2.42 -3.46 9.09
C HIS A 69 -1.77 -2.08 9.20
N GLU A 70 -2.02 -1.22 8.23
CA GLU A 70 -1.54 0.15 8.22
C GLU A 70 -2.70 1.14 8.36
N VAL A 71 -2.51 2.17 9.19
CA VAL A 71 -3.35 3.37 9.21
C VAL A 71 -2.65 4.46 8.43
N ALA A 72 -3.37 5.14 7.55
CA ALA A 72 -2.88 6.22 6.70
C ALA A 72 -3.83 7.43 6.73
N VAL A 73 -3.32 8.60 6.33
CA VAL A 73 -4.05 9.86 6.29
C VAL A 73 -5.07 9.87 5.13
N HIS A 74 -6.28 10.39 5.38
CA HIS A 74 -7.24 10.72 4.33
C HIS A 74 -7.79 12.15 4.45
N SER A 75 -6.99 13.04 5.06
CA SER A 75 -7.32 14.39 5.55
C SER A 75 -8.36 14.41 6.67
N HIS A 76 -8.32 15.47 7.48
CA HIS A 76 -9.16 15.59 8.67
C HIS A 76 -10.65 15.62 8.34
N THR A 77 -11.08 16.43 7.34
CA THR A 77 -12.49 16.63 6.98
C THR A 77 -12.84 16.26 5.54
N HIS A 78 -11.96 15.52 4.86
CA HIS A 78 -12.17 14.99 3.51
C HIS A 78 -12.48 16.03 2.41
N PRO A 79 -11.83 17.21 2.36
CA PRO A 79 -12.05 18.17 1.29
C PRO A 79 -11.29 17.80 0.00
N THR A 80 -11.70 18.35 -1.13
CA THR A 80 -10.93 18.29 -2.39
C THR A 80 -9.71 19.22 -2.28
N LEU A 81 -8.55 18.67 -1.97
CA LEU A 81 -7.34 19.43 -1.58
C LEU A 81 -6.89 20.50 -2.60
N PRO A 82 -6.90 20.28 -3.94
CA PRO A 82 -6.49 21.32 -4.90
C PRO A 82 -7.34 22.59 -4.86
N GLU A 83 -8.56 22.53 -4.35
CA GLU A 83 -9.47 23.67 -4.25
C GLU A 83 -9.17 24.57 -3.04
N LEU A 84 -8.27 24.15 -2.14
CA LEU A 84 -7.98 24.82 -0.89
C LEU A 84 -6.72 25.67 -0.93
N PRO A 85 -6.63 26.74 -0.12
CA PRO A 85 -5.38 27.41 0.16
C PRO A 85 -4.36 26.46 0.82
N SER A 86 -3.06 26.67 0.56
CA SER A 86 -1.98 25.83 1.09
C SER A 86 -1.99 25.69 2.61
N THR A 87 -2.36 26.77 3.34
CA THR A 87 -2.44 26.76 4.80
C THR A 87 -3.53 25.81 5.32
N ILE A 88 -4.66 25.73 4.62
CA ILE A 88 -5.76 24.82 4.98
C ILE A 88 -5.39 23.35 4.62
N ILE A 89 -4.68 23.14 3.50
CA ILE A 89 -4.16 21.80 3.16
C ILE A 89 -3.22 21.29 4.25
N LEU A 90 -2.29 22.12 4.71
CA LEU A 90 -1.36 21.77 5.79
C LEU A 90 -2.13 21.44 7.09
N GLU A 91 -3.14 22.26 7.45
CA GLU A 91 -3.98 22.01 8.64
C GLU A 91 -4.70 20.67 8.54
N GLU A 92 -5.33 20.38 7.40
CA GLU A 92 -6.04 19.13 7.13
C GLU A 92 -5.14 17.90 7.26
N ILE A 93 -3.93 17.95 6.71
CA ILE A 93 -3.00 16.81 6.72
C ILE A 93 -2.33 16.65 8.09
N ILE A 94 -1.83 17.74 8.69
CA ILE A 94 -1.10 17.67 9.96
C ILE A 94 -2.04 17.26 11.09
N LYS A 95 -3.25 17.82 11.14
CA LYS A 95 -4.22 17.50 12.18
C LYS A 95 -4.68 16.05 12.10
N ASP A 96 -4.96 15.56 10.87
CA ASP A 96 -5.32 14.17 10.65
C ASP A 96 -4.21 13.24 11.12
N LYS A 97 -2.99 13.48 10.63
CA LYS A 97 -1.81 12.71 11.01
C LYS A 97 -1.59 12.65 12.53
N GLN A 98 -1.65 13.79 13.22
CA GLN A 98 -1.44 13.87 14.67
C GLN A 98 -2.45 13.03 15.45
N LEU A 99 -3.74 13.14 15.11
CA LEU A 99 -4.79 12.38 15.77
C LEU A 99 -4.69 10.88 15.49
N LEU A 100 -4.39 10.51 14.25
CA LEU A 100 -4.22 9.10 13.87
C LEU A 100 -2.99 8.47 14.54
N GLU A 101 -1.87 9.20 14.66
CA GLU A 101 -0.68 8.76 15.40
C GLU A 101 -0.97 8.57 16.90
N GLU A 102 -1.76 9.48 17.50
CA GLU A 102 -2.21 9.37 18.89
C GLU A 102 -3.07 8.12 19.11
N TRP A 103 -4.04 7.87 18.22
CA TRP A 103 -5.00 6.76 18.38
C TRP A 103 -4.43 5.40 18.01
N TRP A 104 -3.56 5.36 16.99
CA TRP A 104 -2.96 4.11 16.51
C TRP A 104 -1.70 3.72 17.28
N GLY A 105 -0.95 4.71 17.82
CA GLY A 105 0.29 4.47 18.57
C GLY A 105 1.53 4.25 17.70
N HIS A 106 1.44 4.51 16.40
CA HIS A 106 2.53 4.37 15.44
C HIS A 106 2.65 5.60 14.53
N THR A 107 3.83 5.78 13.91
CA THR A 107 4.02 6.87 12.93
C THR A 107 3.19 6.63 11.67
N VAL A 108 2.41 7.62 11.26
CA VAL A 108 1.63 7.60 10.03
C VAL A 108 2.44 8.27 8.92
N ARG A 109 2.75 7.54 7.84
CA ARG A 109 3.67 7.97 6.79
C ARG A 109 3.08 7.94 5.38
N GLY A 110 1.83 7.52 5.23
CA GLY A 110 1.16 7.38 3.95
C GLY A 110 -0.19 8.07 3.93
N MET A 111 -0.72 8.27 2.72
CA MET A 111 -2.05 8.84 2.54
C MET A 111 -2.73 8.39 1.26
N ALA A 112 -4.05 8.64 1.20
CA ALA A 112 -4.81 8.68 -0.05
C ALA A 112 -5.37 10.10 -0.23
N TYR A 113 -5.37 10.61 -1.47
CA TYR A 113 -5.97 11.91 -1.78
C TYR A 113 -7.50 11.82 -1.67
N PRO A 114 -8.14 12.66 -0.82
CA PRO A 114 -9.61 12.73 -0.75
C PRO A 114 -10.21 13.00 -2.13
N ASN A 115 -11.24 12.26 -2.51
CA ASN A 115 -11.87 12.33 -3.82
C ASN A 115 -10.95 12.00 -5.02
N GLY A 116 -9.65 11.82 -4.81
CA GLY A 116 -8.64 11.48 -5.82
C GLY A 116 -7.87 12.64 -6.46
N PRO A 117 -8.39 13.88 -6.63
CA PRO A 117 -7.68 15.00 -7.24
C PRO A 117 -6.45 15.44 -6.45
N TYR A 118 -5.39 15.76 -7.19
CA TYR A 118 -4.15 16.35 -6.67
C TYR A 118 -3.53 17.26 -7.74
N ASP A 119 -2.59 18.10 -7.33
CA ASP A 119 -1.69 18.85 -8.20
C ASP A 119 -0.27 18.84 -7.61
N ALA A 120 0.72 19.39 -8.32
CA ALA A 120 2.11 19.41 -7.86
C ALA A 120 2.29 20.14 -6.54
N ARG A 121 1.48 21.18 -6.26
CA ARG A 121 1.50 21.93 -5.00
C ARG A 121 1.01 21.07 -3.85
N VAL A 122 -0.13 20.39 -4.04
CA VAL A 122 -0.71 19.47 -3.04
C VAL A 122 0.28 18.34 -2.74
N ALA A 123 0.84 17.70 -3.76
CA ALA A 123 1.79 16.60 -3.60
C ALA A 123 3.05 17.07 -2.80
N SER A 124 3.59 18.24 -3.10
CA SER A 124 4.72 18.80 -2.35
C SER A 124 4.37 19.09 -0.90
N LEU A 125 3.22 19.71 -0.62
CA LEU A 125 2.78 19.99 0.75
C LEU A 125 2.55 18.71 1.56
N CYS A 126 1.96 17.68 0.96
CA CYS A 126 1.78 16.39 1.63
C CYS A 126 3.13 15.73 1.94
N HIS A 127 4.09 15.77 0.99
CA HIS A 127 5.44 15.28 1.22
C HIS A 127 6.13 16.04 2.36
N ASP A 128 6.01 17.38 2.41
CA ASP A 128 6.58 18.21 3.47
C ASP A 128 5.94 17.95 4.85
N CYS A 129 4.68 17.47 4.88
CA CYS A 129 4.03 16.96 6.10
C CYS A 129 4.52 15.56 6.51
N GLY A 130 5.49 14.97 5.81
CA GLY A 130 6.07 13.66 6.12
C GLY A 130 5.34 12.48 5.52
N MET A 131 4.51 12.69 4.47
CA MET A 131 3.93 11.59 3.71
C MET A 131 4.96 11.03 2.72
N ASN A 132 5.17 9.73 2.75
CA ASN A 132 6.10 9.02 1.87
C ASN A 132 5.44 8.57 0.56
N TYR A 133 4.13 8.42 0.58
CA TYR A 133 3.32 8.10 -0.59
C TYR A 133 1.93 8.72 -0.48
N ALA A 134 1.30 8.92 -1.64
CA ALA A 134 -0.08 9.34 -1.75
C ALA A 134 -0.78 8.61 -2.90
N ARG A 135 -1.85 7.85 -2.58
CA ARG A 135 -2.65 7.11 -3.56
C ARG A 135 -3.67 8.02 -4.22
N THR A 136 -3.80 7.85 -5.53
CA THR A 136 -4.85 8.44 -6.36
C THR A 136 -5.98 7.44 -6.62
N THR A 137 -7.03 7.85 -7.38
CA THR A 137 -8.15 6.96 -7.76
C THR A 137 -8.05 6.43 -9.21
N VAL A 138 -6.96 6.75 -9.92
CA VAL A 138 -6.79 6.41 -11.34
C VAL A 138 -6.40 4.94 -11.49
N ALA A 139 -7.31 4.10 -11.97
CA ALA A 139 -7.03 2.70 -12.24
C ALA A 139 -6.09 2.54 -13.45
N THR A 140 -4.97 1.85 -13.24
CA THR A 140 -3.97 1.62 -14.30
C THR A 140 -4.18 0.33 -15.07
N ASN A 141 -4.87 -0.64 -14.47
CA ASN A 141 -5.02 -2.01 -14.97
C ASN A 141 -3.68 -2.68 -15.34
N ASN A 142 -2.59 -2.29 -14.65
CA ASN A 142 -1.27 -2.90 -14.81
C ASN A 142 -0.62 -3.12 -13.45
N PHE A 143 0.51 -3.83 -13.44
CA PHE A 143 1.20 -4.27 -12.21
C PHE A 143 2.49 -3.51 -11.95
N ARG A 144 2.61 -2.29 -12.43
CA ARG A 144 3.85 -1.51 -12.29
C ARG A 144 3.89 -0.81 -10.94
N VAL A 145 5.06 -0.87 -10.31
CA VAL A 145 5.40 0.00 -9.18
C VAL A 145 5.56 1.43 -9.69
N PRO A 146 5.03 2.46 -9.01
CA PRO A 146 5.13 3.84 -9.46
C PRO A 146 6.58 4.33 -9.45
N GLU A 147 6.91 5.27 -10.34
CA GLU A 147 8.19 5.99 -10.28
C GLU A 147 8.16 7.01 -9.14
N ASP A 148 7.09 7.78 -9.06
CA ASP A 148 6.79 8.74 -7.98
C ASP A 148 5.69 8.21 -7.08
N PHE A 149 6.02 7.96 -5.83
CA PHE A 149 5.06 7.48 -4.84
C PHE A 149 4.06 8.56 -4.37
N MET A 150 4.33 9.84 -4.60
CA MET A 150 3.33 10.89 -4.35
C MET A 150 2.22 10.90 -5.41
N VAL A 151 2.38 10.10 -6.49
CA VAL A 151 1.37 9.87 -7.54
C VAL A 151 1.17 8.37 -7.71
N TRP A 152 0.71 7.69 -6.66
CA TRP A 152 0.57 6.23 -6.70
C TRP A 152 -0.81 5.83 -7.19
N ASN A 153 -0.90 5.53 -8.48
CA ASN A 153 -2.11 5.04 -9.10
C ASN A 153 -2.31 3.54 -8.78
N PRO A 154 -3.48 3.12 -8.27
CA PRO A 154 -3.77 1.72 -7.99
C PRO A 154 -3.93 0.90 -9.28
N THR A 155 -3.86 -0.43 -9.17
CA THR A 155 -4.18 -1.31 -10.30
C THR A 155 -5.65 -1.21 -10.65
N CYS A 156 -6.54 -1.35 -9.66
CA CYS A 156 -7.98 -1.26 -9.87
C CYS A 156 -8.74 -0.94 -8.58
N HIS A 157 -9.98 -0.50 -8.74
CA HIS A 157 -10.99 -0.51 -7.68
C HIS A 157 -11.50 -1.94 -7.45
N HIS A 158 -11.92 -2.28 -6.22
CA HIS A 158 -12.41 -3.63 -5.89
C HIS A 158 -13.65 -4.06 -6.68
N ASN A 159 -14.36 -3.11 -7.29
CA ASN A 159 -15.48 -3.38 -8.21
C ASN A 159 -15.03 -3.77 -9.63
N GLY A 160 -13.73 -3.70 -9.93
CA GLY A 160 -13.17 -4.20 -11.19
C GLY A 160 -13.08 -5.72 -11.20
N ASP A 161 -12.55 -6.27 -12.29
CA ASP A 161 -12.33 -7.72 -12.41
C ASP A 161 -11.06 -8.15 -11.66
N ILE A 162 -11.13 -8.10 -10.31
CA ILE A 162 -10.01 -8.44 -9.42
C ILE A 162 -9.58 -9.90 -9.58
N ASN A 163 -10.50 -10.80 -9.92
CA ASN A 163 -10.20 -12.21 -10.13
C ASN A 163 -9.34 -12.43 -11.38
N LYS A 164 -9.68 -11.76 -12.48
CA LYS A 164 -8.87 -11.82 -13.69
C LYS A 164 -7.49 -11.19 -13.47
N LEU A 165 -7.43 -10.04 -12.82
CA LEU A 165 -6.16 -9.37 -12.50
C LEU A 165 -5.28 -10.23 -11.58
N TRP A 166 -5.85 -10.96 -10.65
CA TRP A 166 -5.13 -11.93 -9.84
C TRP A 166 -4.53 -13.07 -10.68
N GLU A 167 -5.33 -13.67 -11.56
CA GLU A 167 -4.84 -14.72 -12.46
C GLU A 167 -3.75 -14.21 -13.40
N ASP A 168 -3.92 -13.01 -13.94
CA ASP A 168 -2.91 -12.37 -14.79
C ASP A 168 -1.61 -12.11 -14.01
N LEU A 169 -1.69 -11.68 -12.73
CA LEU A 169 -0.54 -11.45 -11.87
C LEU A 169 0.26 -12.72 -11.59
N VAL A 170 -0.40 -13.78 -11.10
CA VAL A 170 0.31 -15.01 -10.66
C VAL A 170 0.84 -15.83 -11.83
N ASN A 171 0.34 -15.60 -13.04
CA ASN A 171 0.78 -16.24 -14.26
C ASN A 171 1.74 -15.36 -15.11
N ILE A 172 2.26 -14.25 -14.57
CA ILE A 172 3.25 -13.43 -15.29
C ILE A 172 4.47 -14.28 -15.63
N PRO A 173 4.87 -14.36 -16.91
CA PRO A 173 6.08 -15.08 -17.31
C PRO A 173 7.35 -14.51 -16.66
N ASP A 174 8.28 -15.37 -16.25
CA ASP A 174 9.51 -14.97 -15.54
C ASP A 174 10.33 -13.89 -16.25
N PHE A 175 10.31 -13.85 -17.60
CA PHE A 175 11.05 -12.84 -18.35
C PHE A 175 10.42 -11.42 -18.27
N ARG A 176 9.17 -11.30 -17.80
CA ARG A 176 8.45 -10.03 -17.58
C ARG A 176 8.42 -9.61 -16.12
N LEU A 177 8.95 -10.44 -15.21
CA LEU A 177 8.99 -10.11 -13.79
C LEU A 177 9.91 -8.91 -13.55
N ASN A 178 9.37 -7.87 -12.94
CA ASN A 178 10.12 -6.75 -12.38
C ASN A 178 9.30 -6.15 -11.25
N MET A 179 9.17 -6.92 -10.16
CA MET A 179 8.40 -6.55 -8.98
C MET A 179 6.92 -6.21 -9.30
N PRO A 180 6.16 -7.11 -9.96
CA PRO A 180 4.76 -6.84 -10.27
C PRO A 180 3.94 -6.75 -8.99
N LEU A 181 3.03 -5.74 -8.96
CA LEU A 181 2.20 -5.37 -7.83
C LEU A 181 0.73 -5.30 -8.25
N LEU A 182 -0.12 -6.08 -7.58
CA LEU A 182 -1.58 -5.88 -7.65
C LEU A 182 -2.00 -4.98 -6.49
N TYR A 183 -2.47 -3.79 -6.82
CA TYR A 183 -2.93 -2.79 -5.87
C TYR A 183 -4.44 -2.58 -6.00
N ILE A 184 -5.22 -3.09 -5.08
CA ILE A 184 -6.68 -3.00 -5.04
C ILE A 184 -7.08 -1.93 -4.04
N TRP A 185 -8.03 -1.06 -4.40
CA TRP A 185 -8.56 -0.04 -3.50
C TRP A 185 -10.09 0.01 -3.51
N GLY A 186 -10.68 0.70 -2.55
CA GLY A 186 -12.11 0.93 -2.48
C GLY A 186 -12.56 1.46 -1.12
N HIS A 187 -13.85 1.31 -0.83
CA HIS A 187 -14.46 1.68 0.45
C HIS A 187 -15.21 0.47 1.01
N SER A 188 -15.01 0.14 2.26
CA SER A 188 -15.61 -1.04 2.88
C SER A 188 -17.15 -1.00 2.92
N TYR A 189 -17.73 0.20 3.05
CA TYR A 189 -19.18 0.39 3.06
C TYR A 189 -19.86 0.07 1.72
N GLU A 190 -19.12 0.03 0.62
CA GLU A 190 -19.68 -0.31 -0.69
C GLU A 190 -20.18 -1.76 -0.73
N PHE A 191 -19.55 -2.66 0.03
CA PHE A 191 -20.00 -4.06 0.13
C PHE A 191 -21.37 -4.19 0.82
N ASP A 192 -21.62 -3.37 1.85
CA ASP A 192 -22.96 -3.30 2.46
C ASP A 192 -23.99 -2.71 1.50
N ASN A 193 -23.65 -1.59 0.84
CA ASN A 193 -24.54 -0.90 -0.09
C ASN A 193 -24.96 -1.78 -1.28
N LYS A 194 -24.08 -2.69 -1.70
CA LYS A 194 -24.34 -3.62 -2.81
C LYS A 194 -24.79 -5.00 -2.36
N GLY A 195 -24.70 -5.31 -1.06
CA GLY A 195 -24.99 -6.64 -0.52
C GLY A 195 -24.06 -7.74 -1.06
N ASN A 196 -22.78 -7.43 -1.36
CA ASN A 196 -21.87 -8.30 -2.10
C ASN A 196 -20.53 -8.56 -1.38
N TRP A 197 -20.55 -8.76 -0.08
CA TRP A 197 -19.35 -9.11 0.72
C TRP A 197 -18.62 -10.37 0.22
N ASP A 198 -19.34 -11.25 -0.42
CA ASP A 198 -18.80 -12.45 -1.06
C ASP A 198 -17.74 -12.14 -2.13
N VAL A 199 -17.80 -11.00 -2.77
CA VAL A 199 -16.80 -10.58 -3.77
C VAL A 199 -15.42 -10.50 -3.14
N ILE A 200 -15.28 -9.79 -2.02
CA ILE A 200 -13.97 -9.63 -1.37
C ILE A 200 -13.58 -10.88 -0.56
N GLU A 201 -14.53 -11.55 0.07
CA GLU A 201 -14.26 -12.77 0.85
C GLU A 201 -13.78 -13.91 -0.05
N ASN A 202 -14.47 -14.20 -1.16
CA ASN A 202 -14.06 -15.22 -2.14
C ASN A 202 -12.73 -14.87 -2.80
N PHE A 203 -12.48 -13.58 -3.08
CA PHE A 203 -11.19 -13.14 -3.60
C PHE A 203 -10.06 -13.43 -2.59
N CYS A 204 -10.23 -13.03 -1.33
CA CYS A 204 -9.23 -13.27 -0.28
C CYS A 204 -8.98 -14.77 -0.06
N GLU A 205 -10.03 -15.60 -0.07
CA GLU A 205 -9.90 -17.05 0.01
C GLU A 205 -9.08 -17.63 -1.15
N LYS A 206 -9.38 -17.22 -2.39
CA LYS A 206 -8.67 -17.63 -3.59
C LYS A 206 -7.21 -17.20 -3.60
N ALA A 207 -6.95 -15.98 -3.14
CA ALA A 207 -5.62 -15.38 -3.14
C ALA A 207 -4.75 -15.84 -1.96
N ALA A 208 -5.32 -16.45 -0.91
CA ALA A 208 -4.63 -16.78 0.32
C ALA A 208 -3.46 -17.75 0.13
N ASN A 209 -2.40 -17.55 0.91
CA ASN A 209 -1.26 -18.48 1.03
C ASN A 209 -0.55 -18.84 -0.30
N HIS A 210 -0.62 -17.96 -1.31
CA HIS A 210 0.07 -18.22 -2.58
C HIS A 210 1.60 -18.13 -2.37
N PRO A 211 2.38 -19.19 -2.75
CA PRO A 211 3.80 -19.30 -2.39
C PRO A 211 4.67 -18.21 -3.00
N ASP A 212 4.30 -17.64 -4.14
CA ASP A 212 5.07 -16.63 -4.87
C ASP A 212 4.61 -15.19 -4.58
N VAL A 213 3.65 -14.97 -3.67
CA VAL A 213 3.08 -13.64 -3.40
C VAL A 213 3.46 -13.14 -2.01
N TRP A 214 3.90 -11.91 -1.94
CA TRP A 214 4.05 -11.15 -0.71
C TRP A 214 2.79 -10.29 -0.47
N TYR A 215 2.14 -10.49 0.69
CA TYR A 215 1.02 -9.68 1.14
C TYR A 215 1.56 -8.57 2.01
N ALA A 216 1.32 -7.32 1.64
CA ALA A 216 1.95 -6.16 2.26
C ALA A 216 1.01 -4.98 2.38
N THR A 217 1.23 -4.13 3.37
CA THR A 217 0.64 -2.80 3.44
C THR A 217 1.32 -1.85 2.44
N ASN A 218 0.71 -0.70 2.16
CA ASN A 218 1.29 0.27 1.24
C ASN A 218 2.64 0.79 1.73
N ILE A 219 2.79 1.05 3.03
CA ILE A 219 4.07 1.54 3.56
C ILE A 219 5.16 0.47 3.52
N GLU A 220 4.82 -0.81 3.72
CA GLU A 220 5.78 -1.91 3.56
C GLU A 220 6.26 -2.00 2.10
N VAL A 221 5.36 -1.85 1.12
CA VAL A 221 5.70 -1.80 -0.30
C VAL A 221 6.61 -0.62 -0.60
N PHE A 222 6.28 0.58 -0.11
CA PHE A 222 7.10 1.78 -0.28
C PHE A 222 8.51 1.58 0.27
N ASP A 223 8.63 1.16 1.53
CA ASP A 223 9.92 0.97 2.19
C ASP A 223 10.78 -0.06 1.45
N TYR A 224 10.17 -1.16 1.02
CA TYR A 224 10.87 -2.21 0.28
C TYR A 224 11.35 -1.74 -1.11
N VAL A 225 10.48 -1.04 -1.86
CA VAL A 225 10.85 -0.51 -3.18
C VAL A 225 11.95 0.55 -3.06
N ARG A 226 11.89 1.40 -2.04
CA ARG A 226 12.95 2.38 -1.74
C ARG A 226 14.28 1.67 -1.46
N ALA A 227 14.27 0.64 -0.61
CA ALA A 227 15.45 -0.17 -0.34
C ALA A 227 16.03 -0.81 -1.61
N GLN A 228 15.18 -1.40 -2.46
CA GLN A 228 15.58 -1.96 -3.76
C GLN A 228 16.20 -0.94 -4.72
N ARG A 229 15.69 0.30 -4.71
CA ARG A 229 16.20 1.38 -5.58
C ARG A 229 17.55 1.94 -5.12
N MET A 230 17.88 1.77 -3.84
CA MET A 230 19.14 2.24 -3.24
C MET A 230 20.32 1.29 -3.45
N VAL A 231 20.09 0.07 -3.93
CA VAL A 231 21.17 -0.92 -4.09
C VAL A 231 22.14 -0.50 -5.20
N ASP A 232 23.42 -0.41 -4.86
CA ASP A 232 24.52 -0.18 -5.79
C ASP A 232 25.12 -1.53 -6.24
N TYR A 233 25.27 -1.69 -7.54
CA TYR A 233 25.85 -2.90 -8.12
C TYR A 233 27.26 -2.65 -8.67
N ALA A 234 28.20 -3.54 -8.34
CA ALA A 234 29.53 -3.51 -8.93
C ALA A 234 29.47 -3.69 -10.46
N ILE A 235 30.44 -3.11 -11.17
CA ILE A 235 30.50 -3.13 -12.65
C ILE A 235 30.55 -4.56 -13.19
N ASP A 236 31.28 -5.45 -12.52
CA ASP A 236 31.41 -6.88 -12.88
C ASP A 236 30.20 -7.74 -12.44
N LYS A 237 29.24 -7.13 -11.73
CA LYS A 237 27.98 -7.75 -11.28
C LYS A 237 28.14 -8.97 -10.37
N ASN A 238 29.22 -9.08 -9.63
CA ASN A 238 29.46 -10.15 -8.65
C ASN A 238 29.34 -9.67 -7.19
N MET A 239 29.09 -8.37 -7.01
CA MET A 239 28.89 -7.72 -5.70
C MET A 239 27.78 -6.67 -5.78
N ALA A 240 27.15 -6.41 -4.64
CA ALA A 240 26.24 -5.31 -4.46
C ALA A 240 26.35 -4.73 -3.05
N TYR A 241 26.19 -3.43 -2.93
CA TYR A 241 26.07 -2.74 -1.65
C TYR A 241 24.61 -2.33 -1.40
N ASN A 242 24.05 -2.80 -0.30
CA ASN A 242 22.70 -2.43 0.14
C ASN A 242 22.82 -1.43 1.31
N PRO A 243 22.58 -0.13 1.08
CA PRO A 243 22.69 0.90 2.13
C PRO A 243 21.49 0.95 3.07
N SER A 244 20.44 0.17 2.79
CA SER A 244 19.21 0.19 3.58
C SER A 244 19.30 -0.69 4.83
N ALA A 245 18.34 -0.54 5.74
CA ALA A 245 18.17 -1.42 6.90
C ALA A 245 17.42 -2.74 6.57
N PHE A 246 16.95 -2.90 5.36
CA PHE A 246 16.14 -4.05 4.92
C PHE A 246 16.95 -5.00 4.04
N SER A 247 16.77 -6.31 4.21
CA SER A 247 17.19 -7.26 3.19
C SER A 247 16.32 -7.10 1.95
N VAL A 248 16.95 -7.13 0.76
CA VAL A 248 16.24 -7.13 -0.52
C VAL A 248 16.65 -8.33 -1.37
N TRP A 249 15.83 -8.75 -2.30
CA TRP A 249 16.05 -9.97 -3.08
C TRP A 249 16.18 -9.68 -4.57
N ILE A 250 17.07 -10.43 -5.22
CA ILE A 250 17.27 -10.38 -6.67
C ILE A 250 17.34 -11.80 -7.22
N ALA A 251 17.14 -11.97 -8.53
CA ALA A 251 17.40 -13.22 -9.23
C ALA A 251 18.72 -13.13 -9.98
N VAL A 252 19.66 -14.02 -9.64
CA VAL A 252 20.98 -14.15 -10.29
C VAL A 252 21.09 -15.54 -10.89
N ASP A 253 21.22 -15.62 -12.21
CA ASP A 253 21.30 -16.90 -12.96
C ASP A 253 20.17 -17.89 -12.59
N GLY A 254 18.96 -17.34 -12.34
CA GLY A 254 17.77 -18.12 -12.01
C GLY A 254 17.66 -18.55 -10.54
N LYS A 255 18.57 -18.09 -9.67
CA LYS A 255 18.50 -18.32 -8.22
C LYS A 255 18.12 -17.06 -7.48
N ASN A 256 17.31 -17.18 -6.45
CA ASN A 256 16.99 -16.08 -5.55
C ASN A 256 18.19 -15.81 -4.63
N VAL A 257 18.65 -14.58 -4.58
CA VAL A 257 19.75 -14.10 -3.74
C VAL A 257 19.24 -13.00 -2.83
N GLU A 258 19.45 -13.17 -1.55
CA GLU A 258 19.21 -12.15 -0.53
C GLU A 258 20.40 -11.18 -0.47
N LEU A 259 20.14 -9.89 -0.61
CA LEU A 259 21.12 -8.83 -0.36
C LEU A 259 20.84 -8.23 1.02
N LYS A 260 21.61 -8.64 2.01
CA LYS A 260 21.56 -8.09 3.37
C LYS A 260 22.09 -6.66 3.42
N PRO A 261 21.76 -5.87 4.46
CA PRO A 261 22.40 -4.58 4.68
C PRO A 261 23.94 -4.67 4.57
N GLY A 262 24.55 -3.74 3.85
CA GLY A 262 26.00 -3.69 3.62
C GLY A 262 26.46 -4.42 2.34
N GLU A 263 27.72 -4.85 2.31
CA GLU A 263 28.35 -5.52 1.16
C GLU A 263 27.88 -6.97 1.01
N ASN A 264 27.54 -7.35 -0.24
CA ASN A 264 27.11 -8.68 -0.61
C ASN A 264 27.94 -9.18 -1.81
N LYS A 265 28.38 -10.42 -1.73
CA LYS A 265 29.05 -11.15 -2.83
C LYS A 265 28.20 -12.33 -3.24
N PHE A 266 28.04 -12.58 -4.54
CA PHE A 266 27.16 -13.63 -5.06
C PHE A 266 27.61 -14.16 -6.42
#